data_a1fbc4adfbf971542576df8105f1fbe1
#
_entry.id   a1fbc4adfbf971542576df8105f1fbe1
#
_cell.length_a   1.000
_cell.length_b   1.000
_cell.length_c   1.000
_cell.angle_alpha   90.00
_cell.angle_beta   90.00
_cell.angle_gamma   90.00
#
_symmetry.space_group_name_H-M   'P 1'
#
loop_
_entity.id
_entity.type
_entity.pdbx_description
1 polymer ?
#
loop_
_entity_poly.entity_id
_entity_poly.type
_entity_poly.pdbx_seq_one_letter_code
_entity_poly.pdbx_strand_id
1 'polypeptide(L)'
;MKEIQQALASLYARISFFILTITIFVSFMFLNYFLLLRTTTWEKFLQDNPRWFVFASVNLTILNNFLIALAITFFIYLLEKKRSIAVGETSSSLVSTFLSIVSVGCTVCGGFLLPLVGIAASLSALPFYGIEIKVISIVVLLVSLNILIKRTNGILEKPASPVKKYAPLIISLLALVVVYGIPRLPYGVKTKLGERAATSAPSTQVDTAQGASDDIFEEINPSAGYEIASTYRDLGPKLIEMGVIDFEKFKAIYEKNGQPLTQEQLLILTKGLDKKIKITRENSYFLLNFFWAFGLANKSKVLTQGDMTKYGKDQVGNFASTGGWTLAKDNPMNYYAKRAIVPLTATQEQMVAEVSGNIYRPCCNNSTAFPDCNHGMALLGVLELMAADGASEGEMYEAAKYFNAFFFPGNYYDLALYFKNKEGKSFRQVDSKILLGKDYSSASGWQGAKQWLTQKGIVKEPPRQGGGCGV
;
A
#
# COMPACT_ATOMS: atom_id res chain seq x y z
N MET A 1 -3.41 -34.71 -25.91
CA MET A 1 -4.28 -34.06 -26.92
C MET A 1 -5.65 -34.75 -27.06
N LYS A 2 -5.72 -36.07 -27.27
CA LYS A 2 -7.00 -36.82 -27.39
C LYS A 2 -7.97 -36.60 -26.21
N GLU A 3 -7.49 -36.65 -24.97
CA GLU A 3 -8.32 -36.41 -23.76
C GLU A 3 -8.96 -35.01 -23.74
N ILE A 4 -8.19 -33.98 -24.15
CA ILE A 4 -8.66 -32.58 -24.20
C ILE A 4 -9.74 -32.46 -25.31
N GLN A 5 -9.51 -33.02 -26.49
CA GLN A 5 -10.47 -32.98 -27.57
C GLN A 5 -11.77 -33.68 -27.18
N GLN A 6 -11.68 -34.85 -26.54
CA GLN A 6 -12.85 -35.61 -26.07
C GLN A 6 -13.64 -34.84 -25.01
N ALA A 7 -12.96 -34.18 -24.05
CA ALA A 7 -13.62 -33.39 -23.00
C ALA A 7 -14.30 -32.15 -23.60
N LEU A 8 -13.63 -31.43 -24.52
CA LEU A 8 -14.21 -30.28 -25.21
C LEU A 8 -15.39 -30.68 -26.10
N ALA A 9 -15.30 -31.80 -26.83
CA ALA A 9 -16.42 -32.33 -27.62
C ALA A 9 -17.62 -32.68 -26.73
N SER A 10 -17.38 -33.27 -25.55
CA SER A 10 -18.44 -33.57 -24.59
C SER A 10 -19.06 -32.31 -23.97
N LEU A 11 -18.24 -31.28 -23.69
CA LEU A 11 -18.69 -30.00 -23.15
C LEU A 11 -19.52 -29.24 -24.20
N TYR A 12 -19.02 -29.10 -25.39
CA TYR A 12 -19.65 -28.29 -26.46
C TYR A 12 -20.64 -29.07 -27.33
N ALA A 13 -20.92 -30.33 -27.04
CA ALA A 13 -22.04 -31.04 -27.60
C ALA A 13 -23.39 -30.31 -27.40
N ARG A 14 -23.47 -29.47 -26.38
CA ARG A 14 -24.56 -28.52 -26.16
C ARG A 14 -24.10 -27.11 -26.43
N ILE A 15 -24.69 -26.44 -27.41
CA ILE A 15 -24.36 -25.05 -27.77
C ILE A 15 -24.47 -24.05 -26.59
N SER A 16 -25.32 -24.37 -25.59
CA SER A 16 -25.49 -23.57 -24.40
C SER A 16 -24.19 -23.40 -23.60
N PHE A 17 -23.32 -24.41 -23.50
CA PHE A 17 -22.05 -24.33 -22.83
C PHE A 17 -21.01 -23.52 -23.60
N PHE A 18 -21.08 -23.55 -24.93
CA PHE A 18 -20.26 -22.69 -25.77
C PHE A 18 -20.62 -21.21 -25.56
N ILE A 19 -21.92 -20.89 -25.62
CA ILE A 19 -22.43 -19.54 -25.34
C ILE A 19 -22.04 -19.11 -23.93
N LEU A 20 -22.18 -19.99 -22.94
CA LEU A 20 -21.80 -19.72 -21.54
C LEU A 20 -20.32 -19.38 -21.40
N THR A 21 -19.44 -20.13 -22.07
CA THR A 21 -17.98 -19.84 -22.06
C THR A 21 -17.68 -18.46 -22.62
N ILE A 22 -18.29 -18.11 -23.77
CA ILE A 22 -18.11 -16.79 -24.38
C ILE A 22 -18.64 -15.68 -23.47
N THR A 23 -19.83 -15.86 -22.89
CA THR A 23 -20.44 -14.88 -22.00
C THR A 23 -19.57 -14.62 -20.78
N ILE A 24 -19.07 -15.67 -20.13
CA ILE A 24 -18.16 -15.55 -18.98
C ILE A 24 -16.86 -14.85 -19.41
N PHE A 25 -16.26 -15.24 -20.53
CA PHE A 25 -15.03 -14.63 -21.05
C PHE A 25 -15.20 -13.12 -21.28
N VAL A 26 -16.25 -12.73 -22.00
CA VAL A 26 -16.56 -11.32 -22.30
C VAL A 26 -16.83 -10.54 -21.02
N SER A 27 -17.56 -11.13 -20.06
CA SER A 27 -17.84 -10.49 -18.78
C SER A 27 -16.55 -10.22 -17.98
N PHE A 28 -15.61 -11.16 -17.93
CA PHE A 28 -14.32 -10.96 -17.28
C PHE A 28 -13.43 -9.97 -18.02
N MET A 29 -13.45 -9.95 -19.36
CA MET A 29 -12.74 -8.94 -20.15
C MET A 29 -13.28 -7.54 -19.87
N PHE A 30 -14.60 -7.39 -19.83
CA PHE A 30 -15.26 -6.13 -19.49
C PHE A 30 -14.92 -5.70 -18.06
N LEU A 31 -14.97 -6.61 -17.09
CA LEU A 31 -14.61 -6.32 -15.70
C LEU A 31 -13.16 -5.84 -15.58
N ASN A 32 -12.21 -6.52 -16.25
CA ASN A 32 -10.80 -6.12 -16.24
C ASN A 32 -10.60 -4.73 -16.88
N TYR A 33 -11.28 -4.45 -17.99
CA TYR A 33 -11.23 -3.14 -18.64
C TYR A 33 -11.85 -2.05 -17.75
N PHE A 34 -12.99 -2.32 -17.14
CA PHE A 34 -13.65 -1.41 -16.21
C PHE A 34 -12.77 -1.09 -14.99
N LEU A 35 -12.12 -2.11 -14.40
CA LEU A 35 -11.20 -1.93 -13.28
C LEU A 35 -9.95 -1.14 -13.70
N LEU A 36 -9.42 -1.36 -14.91
CA LEU A 36 -8.34 -0.55 -15.45
C LEU A 36 -8.74 0.93 -15.54
N LEU A 37 -9.92 1.22 -16.09
CA LEU A 37 -10.43 2.60 -16.21
C LEU A 37 -10.69 3.29 -14.88
N ARG A 38 -10.89 2.53 -13.80
CA ARG A 38 -10.98 3.07 -12.43
C ARG A 38 -9.63 3.55 -11.90
N THR A 39 -8.54 2.98 -12.36
CA THR A 39 -7.18 3.28 -11.87
C THR A 39 -6.40 4.19 -12.82
N THR A 40 -6.64 4.09 -14.13
CA THR A 40 -5.96 4.89 -15.17
C THR A 40 -6.77 4.91 -16.46
N THR A 41 -6.49 5.86 -17.36
CA THR A 41 -7.05 5.81 -18.72
C THR A 41 -6.26 4.84 -19.60
N TRP A 42 -6.90 4.31 -20.66
CA TRP A 42 -6.23 3.41 -21.60
C TRP A 42 -5.02 4.05 -22.27
N GLU A 43 -5.14 5.32 -22.65
CA GLU A 43 -4.05 6.11 -23.26
C GLU A 43 -2.87 6.24 -22.28
N LYS A 44 -3.17 6.54 -21.03
CA LYS A 44 -2.16 6.68 -19.98
C LYS A 44 -1.50 5.34 -19.68
N PHE A 45 -2.27 4.24 -19.65
CA PHE A 45 -1.70 2.89 -19.51
C PHE A 45 -0.71 2.54 -20.62
N LEU A 46 -1.00 2.94 -21.88
CA LEU A 46 -0.11 2.74 -23.03
C LEU A 46 1.13 3.63 -22.99
N GLN A 47 1.01 4.87 -22.48
CA GLN A 47 2.10 5.83 -22.41
C GLN A 47 3.06 5.56 -21.24
N ASP A 48 2.50 5.16 -20.08
CA ASP A 48 3.26 5.02 -18.82
C ASP A 48 4.00 3.68 -18.71
N ASN A 49 3.75 2.72 -19.62
CA ASN A 49 4.35 1.40 -19.55
C ASN A 49 5.19 1.04 -20.80
N PRO A 50 6.30 0.32 -20.62
CA PRO A 50 7.08 -0.18 -21.77
C PRO A 50 6.23 -1.04 -22.70
N ARG A 51 6.44 -0.93 -24.02
CA ARG A 51 5.63 -1.67 -25.04
C ARG A 51 5.60 -3.17 -24.81
N TRP A 52 6.72 -3.77 -24.41
CA TRP A 52 6.80 -5.20 -24.10
C TRP A 52 5.90 -5.59 -22.91
N PHE A 53 5.85 -4.74 -21.88
CA PHE A 53 5.01 -4.96 -20.70
C PHE A 53 3.52 -4.87 -21.04
N VAL A 54 3.11 -3.86 -21.82
CA VAL A 54 1.74 -3.71 -22.31
C VAL A 54 1.33 -4.94 -23.10
N PHE A 55 2.17 -5.36 -24.07
CA PHE A 55 1.92 -6.54 -24.89
C PHE A 55 1.78 -7.82 -24.04
N ALA A 56 2.75 -8.08 -23.15
CA ALA A 56 2.73 -9.23 -22.26
C ALA A 56 1.51 -9.19 -21.31
N SER A 57 1.25 -8.06 -20.69
CA SER A 57 0.17 -7.88 -19.72
C SER A 57 -1.21 -8.11 -20.36
N VAL A 58 -1.45 -7.55 -21.54
CA VAL A 58 -2.73 -7.70 -22.27
C VAL A 58 -2.93 -9.16 -22.70
N ASN A 59 -1.93 -9.77 -23.34
CA ASN A 59 -2.04 -11.16 -23.81
C ASN A 59 -2.22 -12.16 -22.67
N LEU A 60 -1.47 -12.00 -21.56
CA LEU A 60 -1.63 -12.84 -20.38
C LEU A 60 -3.01 -12.65 -19.74
N THR A 61 -3.56 -11.43 -19.75
CA THR A 61 -4.92 -11.17 -19.24
C THR A 61 -5.97 -11.86 -20.10
N ILE A 62 -5.85 -11.79 -21.44
CA ILE A 62 -6.75 -12.48 -22.37
C ILE A 62 -6.71 -13.99 -22.13
N LEU A 63 -5.50 -14.57 -22.09
CA LEU A 63 -5.31 -16.00 -21.84
C LEU A 63 -5.88 -16.42 -20.48
N ASN A 64 -5.59 -15.66 -19.44
CA ASN A 64 -6.08 -15.94 -18.09
C ASN A 64 -7.62 -15.94 -18.03
N ASN A 65 -8.27 -14.91 -18.59
CA ASN A 65 -9.73 -14.81 -18.62
C ASN A 65 -10.37 -15.94 -19.44
N PHE A 66 -9.74 -16.37 -20.54
CA PHE A 66 -10.19 -17.51 -21.33
C PHE A 66 -10.13 -18.83 -20.51
N LEU A 67 -9.01 -19.06 -19.82
CA LEU A 67 -8.84 -20.25 -18.97
C LEU A 67 -9.82 -20.26 -17.79
N ILE A 68 -10.12 -19.10 -17.20
CA ILE A 68 -11.16 -18.96 -16.17
C ILE A 68 -12.52 -19.35 -16.73
N ALA A 69 -12.90 -18.74 -17.85
CA ALA A 69 -14.20 -19.03 -18.47
C ALA A 69 -14.37 -20.52 -18.75
N LEU A 70 -13.32 -21.14 -19.28
CA LEU A 70 -13.29 -22.56 -19.57
C LEU A 70 -13.42 -23.42 -18.29
N ALA A 71 -12.66 -23.08 -17.25
CA ALA A 71 -12.71 -23.79 -15.97
C ALA A 71 -14.09 -23.70 -15.29
N ILE A 72 -14.71 -22.51 -15.28
CA ILE A 72 -16.06 -22.31 -14.73
C ILE A 72 -17.07 -23.12 -15.54
N THR A 73 -16.99 -23.09 -16.87
CA THR A 73 -17.91 -23.82 -17.72
C THR A 73 -17.80 -25.34 -17.53
N PHE A 74 -16.57 -25.89 -17.45
CA PHE A 74 -16.37 -27.30 -17.11
C PHE A 74 -16.92 -27.65 -15.72
N PHE A 75 -16.76 -26.77 -14.77
CA PHE A 75 -17.28 -26.99 -13.43
C PHE A 75 -18.82 -27.05 -13.42
N ILE A 76 -19.48 -26.09 -14.09
CA ILE A 76 -20.95 -26.07 -14.21
C ILE A 76 -21.44 -27.33 -14.96
N TYR A 77 -20.76 -27.74 -16.04
CA TYR A 77 -21.06 -28.96 -16.76
C TYR A 77 -20.98 -30.20 -15.87
N LEU A 78 -19.93 -30.31 -15.03
CA LEU A 78 -19.78 -31.42 -14.09
C LEU A 78 -20.85 -31.41 -12.99
N LEU A 79 -21.25 -30.22 -12.51
CA LEU A 79 -22.34 -30.09 -11.55
C LEU A 79 -23.67 -30.56 -12.14
N GLU A 80 -23.96 -30.18 -13.39
CA GLU A 80 -25.17 -30.63 -14.07
C GLU A 80 -25.18 -32.14 -14.31
N LYS A 81 -24.05 -32.70 -14.75
CA LYS A 81 -23.88 -34.14 -14.96
C LYS A 81 -23.97 -34.95 -13.65
N LYS A 82 -23.53 -34.39 -12.50
CA LYS A 82 -23.60 -35.00 -11.17
C LYS A 82 -24.93 -34.81 -10.46
N ARG A 83 -25.84 -34.00 -10.95
CA ARG A 83 -27.20 -33.87 -10.37
C ARG A 83 -28.00 -35.20 -10.39
N SER A 84 -27.50 -36.21 -11.12
CA SER A 84 -28.02 -37.59 -11.08
C SER A 84 -27.35 -38.48 -10.00
N ILE A 85 -26.43 -38.00 -9.19
CA ILE A 85 -25.69 -38.75 -8.16
C ILE A 85 -25.61 -37.95 -6.87
N ALA A 86 -26.35 -38.42 -5.85
CA ALA A 86 -26.37 -38.10 -4.41
C ALA A 86 -25.67 -36.87 -3.80
N VAL A 87 -26.45 -36.15 -3.00
CA VAL A 87 -26.16 -34.88 -2.29
C VAL A 87 -25.06 -34.96 -1.19
N GLY A 88 -24.34 -36.05 -1.00
CA GLY A 88 -23.55 -36.34 0.19
C GLY A 88 -22.05 -35.96 0.19
N GLU A 89 -21.43 -35.62 -0.97
CA GLU A 89 -19.96 -35.48 -1.07
C GLU A 89 -19.43 -34.11 -1.56
N THR A 90 -20.22 -33.07 -1.48
CA THR A 90 -19.99 -31.82 -2.23
C THR A 90 -19.14 -30.76 -1.53
N SER A 91 -18.85 -30.85 -0.23
CA SER A 91 -18.22 -29.74 0.51
C SER A 91 -16.72 -29.54 0.22
N SER A 92 -15.92 -30.60 0.10
CA SER A 92 -14.47 -30.46 -0.12
C SER A 92 -14.07 -30.11 -1.56
N SER A 93 -14.89 -30.53 -2.52
CA SER A 93 -14.64 -30.24 -3.97
C SER A 93 -15.10 -28.83 -4.36
N LEU A 94 -16.10 -28.28 -3.71
CA LEU A 94 -16.54 -26.89 -3.89
C LEU A 94 -15.54 -25.91 -3.32
N VAL A 95 -14.99 -26.15 -2.13
CA VAL A 95 -13.97 -25.31 -1.51
C VAL A 95 -12.68 -25.26 -2.35
N SER A 96 -12.20 -26.40 -2.85
CA SER A 96 -10.98 -26.43 -3.67
C SER A 96 -11.17 -25.75 -5.02
N THR A 97 -12.37 -25.81 -5.60
CA THR A 97 -12.67 -25.16 -6.89
C THR A 97 -12.94 -23.66 -6.67
N PHE A 98 -13.58 -23.28 -5.57
CA PHE A 98 -13.75 -21.89 -5.15
C PHE A 98 -12.39 -21.26 -4.83
N LEU A 99 -11.50 -21.94 -4.13
CA LEU A 99 -10.13 -21.48 -3.89
C LEU A 99 -9.35 -21.30 -5.22
N SER A 100 -9.56 -22.19 -6.19
CA SER A 100 -8.94 -22.08 -7.51
C SER A 100 -9.48 -20.90 -8.32
N ILE A 101 -10.77 -20.57 -8.17
CA ILE A 101 -11.42 -19.40 -8.81
C ILE A 101 -11.00 -18.11 -8.11
N VAL A 102 -10.89 -18.11 -6.79
CA VAL A 102 -10.48 -16.96 -5.98
C VAL A 102 -8.98 -16.67 -6.13
N SER A 103 -8.13 -17.69 -6.32
CA SER A 103 -6.69 -17.52 -6.59
C SER A 103 -6.38 -17.05 -8.00
N VAL A 104 -7.38 -16.99 -8.87
CA VAL A 104 -7.27 -16.44 -10.23
C VAL A 104 -7.38 -14.91 -10.18
N GLY A 105 -6.49 -14.29 -9.42
CA GLY A 105 -6.45 -12.86 -9.31
C GLY A 105 -6.15 -12.17 -10.65
N CYS A 106 -7.12 -11.43 -11.16
CA CYS A 106 -6.84 -10.20 -11.86
C CYS A 106 -5.78 -9.44 -11.04
N THR A 107 -4.72 -8.89 -11.66
CA THR A 107 -3.69 -8.09 -10.97
C THR A 107 -4.29 -6.92 -10.18
N VAL A 108 -5.48 -6.46 -10.58
CA VAL A 108 -6.30 -5.48 -9.86
C VAL A 108 -7.09 -6.14 -8.72
N CYS A 109 -7.57 -7.41 -8.89
CA CYS A 109 -8.25 -8.16 -7.83
C CYS A 109 -7.25 -8.74 -6.81
N GLY A 110 -6.01 -9.05 -7.22
CA GLY A 110 -4.92 -9.45 -6.32
C GLY A 110 -4.58 -8.33 -5.34
N GLY A 111 -4.66 -7.07 -5.76
CA GLY A 111 -4.56 -5.91 -4.87
C GLY A 111 -5.69 -5.83 -3.83
N PHE A 112 -6.83 -6.50 -4.06
CA PHE A 112 -7.96 -6.53 -3.14
C PHE A 112 -7.94 -7.77 -2.21
N LEU A 113 -7.38 -8.90 -2.68
CA LEU A 113 -7.32 -10.16 -1.92
C LEU A 113 -6.01 -10.35 -1.16
N LEU A 114 -4.90 -9.75 -1.60
CA LEU A 114 -3.61 -9.79 -0.91
C LEU A 114 -3.65 -9.14 0.49
N PRO A 115 -4.36 -8.03 0.73
CA PRO A 115 -4.57 -7.50 2.08
C PRO A 115 -5.39 -8.44 2.98
N LEU A 116 -6.32 -9.22 2.43
CA LEU A 116 -7.11 -10.21 3.16
C LEU A 116 -6.25 -11.39 3.67
N VAL A 117 -5.10 -11.64 3.05
CA VAL A 117 -4.14 -12.69 3.42
C VAL A 117 -2.92 -12.11 4.17
N GLY A 118 -2.95 -10.81 4.50
CA GLY A 118 -1.88 -10.14 5.27
C GLY A 118 -0.59 -9.87 4.47
N ILE A 119 -0.62 -9.99 3.14
CA ILE A 119 0.52 -9.69 2.27
C ILE A 119 0.34 -8.29 1.69
N ALA A 120 0.79 -7.28 2.42
CA ALA A 120 0.80 -5.88 1.99
C ALA A 120 2.01 -5.54 1.08
N ALA A 121 2.34 -6.41 0.13
CA ALA A 121 3.36 -6.10 -0.86
C ALA A 121 2.72 -5.43 -2.07
N SER A 122 3.11 -4.19 -2.39
CA SER A 122 2.70 -3.55 -3.62
C SER A 122 3.19 -4.36 -4.83
N LEU A 123 2.34 -4.54 -5.84
CA LEU A 123 2.68 -5.23 -7.09
C LEU A 123 3.91 -4.63 -7.79
N SER A 124 4.23 -3.37 -7.52
CA SER A 124 5.46 -2.68 -7.97
C SER A 124 6.75 -3.19 -7.32
N ALA A 125 6.66 -3.99 -6.24
CA ALA A 125 7.82 -4.61 -5.61
C ALA A 125 8.27 -5.91 -6.33
N LEU A 126 7.47 -6.42 -7.29
CA LEU A 126 7.81 -7.61 -8.06
C LEU A 126 8.72 -7.26 -9.25
N PRO A 127 9.70 -8.12 -9.62
CA PRO A 127 10.69 -7.85 -10.67
C PRO A 127 10.10 -7.45 -12.02
N PHE A 128 8.93 -7.99 -12.38
CA PHE A 128 8.23 -7.72 -13.64
C PHE A 128 6.86 -7.10 -13.43
N TYR A 129 6.72 -6.22 -12.43
CA TYR A 129 5.51 -5.41 -12.18
C TYR A 129 4.22 -6.23 -12.05
N GLY A 130 4.29 -7.48 -11.54
CA GLY A 130 3.14 -8.34 -11.32
C GLY A 130 2.78 -9.27 -12.47
N ILE A 131 3.55 -9.32 -13.57
CA ILE A 131 3.40 -10.33 -14.65
C ILE A 131 3.58 -11.73 -14.07
N GLU A 132 4.46 -11.92 -13.09
CA GLU A 132 4.71 -13.18 -12.42
C GLU A 132 3.43 -13.77 -11.82
N ILE A 133 2.60 -12.94 -11.21
CA ILE A 133 1.33 -13.38 -10.61
C ILE A 133 0.38 -13.89 -11.71
N LYS A 134 0.36 -13.24 -12.88
CA LYS A 134 -0.44 -13.69 -14.03
C LYS A 134 0.06 -15.05 -14.54
N VAL A 135 1.36 -15.24 -14.62
CA VAL A 135 1.96 -16.51 -15.02
C VAL A 135 1.64 -17.63 -14.03
N ILE A 136 1.81 -17.37 -12.74
CA ILE A 136 1.45 -18.32 -11.67
C ILE A 136 -0.04 -18.68 -11.74
N SER A 137 -0.92 -17.70 -11.93
CA SER A 137 -2.36 -17.90 -12.09
C SER A 137 -2.67 -18.82 -13.29
N ILE A 138 -2.03 -18.60 -14.43
CA ILE A 138 -2.19 -19.44 -15.62
C ILE A 138 -1.77 -20.89 -15.34
N VAL A 139 -0.63 -21.12 -14.66
CA VAL A 139 -0.17 -22.45 -14.30
C VAL A 139 -1.18 -23.16 -13.38
N VAL A 140 -1.68 -22.48 -12.35
CA VAL A 140 -2.70 -23.02 -11.44
C VAL A 140 -3.99 -23.39 -12.20
N LEU A 141 -4.42 -22.53 -13.13
CA LEU A 141 -5.59 -22.80 -13.97
C LEU A 141 -5.40 -23.99 -14.89
N LEU A 142 -4.24 -24.13 -15.52
CA LEU A 142 -3.95 -25.27 -16.38
C LEU A 142 -3.97 -26.59 -15.59
N VAL A 143 -3.44 -26.59 -14.36
CA VAL A 143 -3.54 -27.75 -13.46
C VAL A 143 -5.00 -28.04 -13.10
N SER A 144 -5.76 -27.02 -12.75
CA SER A 144 -7.20 -27.15 -12.42
C SER A 144 -8.01 -27.68 -13.60
N LEU A 145 -7.77 -27.15 -14.80
CA LEU A 145 -8.39 -27.60 -16.03
C LEU A 145 -8.05 -29.06 -16.36
N ASN A 146 -6.79 -29.47 -16.17
CA ASN A 146 -6.40 -30.87 -16.37
C ASN A 146 -7.18 -31.82 -15.45
N ILE A 147 -7.41 -31.42 -14.20
CA ILE A 147 -8.23 -32.19 -13.25
C ILE A 147 -9.68 -32.27 -13.74
N LEU A 148 -10.26 -31.13 -14.15
CA LEU A 148 -11.65 -31.06 -14.63
C LEU A 148 -11.84 -31.90 -15.91
N ILE A 149 -10.89 -31.85 -16.85
CA ILE A 149 -10.89 -32.64 -18.07
C ILE A 149 -10.88 -34.15 -17.77
N LYS A 150 -10.00 -34.60 -16.85
CA LYS A 150 -9.93 -36.00 -16.45
C LYS A 150 -11.19 -36.48 -15.74
N ARG A 151 -11.85 -35.60 -14.98
CA ARG A 151 -13.16 -35.89 -14.38
C ARG A 151 -14.27 -35.96 -15.42
N THR A 152 -14.25 -35.10 -16.44
CA THR A 152 -15.21 -35.12 -17.53
C THR A 152 -15.17 -36.42 -18.34
N ASN A 153 -13.95 -36.95 -18.55
CA ASN A 153 -13.72 -38.18 -19.28
C ASN A 153 -13.91 -39.46 -18.43
N GLY A 154 -14.31 -39.35 -17.16
CA GLY A 154 -14.50 -40.50 -16.25
C GLY A 154 -13.22 -41.19 -15.80
N ILE A 155 -12.04 -40.57 -16.01
CA ILE A 155 -10.73 -41.13 -15.66
C ILE A 155 -10.48 -41.04 -14.16
N LEU A 156 -11.18 -40.15 -13.45
CA LEU A 156 -11.06 -39.92 -12.01
C LEU A 156 -12.40 -40.18 -11.31
N GLU A 157 -12.61 -41.41 -10.83
CA GLU A 157 -13.85 -41.79 -10.13
C GLU A 157 -13.84 -41.50 -8.63
N LYS A 158 -12.68 -41.37 -7.98
CA LYS A 158 -12.55 -41.05 -6.55
C LYS A 158 -11.75 -39.77 -6.32
N PRO A 159 -12.08 -38.96 -5.32
CA PRO A 159 -11.26 -37.82 -4.95
C PRO A 159 -9.99 -38.33 -4.25
N ALA A 160 -8.98 -38.71 -5.06
CA ALA A 160 -7.61 -38.71 -4.53
C ALA A 160 -7.34 -37.27 -4.12
N SER A 161 -7.04 -37.05 -2.83
CA SER A 161 -6.67 -35.73 -2.33
C SER A 161 -5.70 -35.07 -3.30
N PRO A 162 -6.09 -34.03 -4.04
CA PRO A 162 -5.26 -33.43 -5.07
C PRO A 162 -3.96 -32.87 -4.46
N VAL A 163 -3.99 -32.58 -3.15
CA VAL A 163 -2.85 -32.07 -2.40
C VAL A 163 -1.65 -33.04 -2.44
N LYS A 164 -1.82 -34.37 -2.28
CA LYS A 164 -0.71 -35.31 -2.30
C LYS A 164 -0.03 -35.46 -3.66
N LYS A 165 -0.77 -35.36 -4.77
CA LYS A 165 -0.22 -35.55 -6.11
C LYS A 165 0.48 -34.30 -6.65
N TYR A 166 0.03 -33.11 -6.23
CA TYR A 166 0.59 -31.83 -6.67
C TYR A 166 1.37 -31.12 -5.58
N ALA A 167 1.53 -31.75 -4.40
CA ALA A 167 2.37 -31.23 -3.32
C ALA A 167 3.78 -30.84 -3.80
N PRO A 168 4.50 -31.65 -4.63
CA PRO A 168 5.81 -31.24 -5.15
C PRO A 168 5.74 -29.97 -6.01
N LEU A 169 4.71 -29.83 -6.84
CA LEU A 169 4.52 -28.65 -7.71
C LEU A 169 4.15 -27.42 -6.89
N ILE A 170 3.26 -27.58 -5.91
CA ILE A 170 2.87 -26.50 -4.99
C ILE A 170 4.05 -26.08 -4.12
N ILE A 171 4.84 -27.05 -3.63
CA ILE A 171 6.05 -26.78 -2.86
C ILE A 171 7.11 -26.11 -3.73
N SER A 172 7.27 -26.53 -5.00
CA SER A 172 8.19 -25.86 -5.93
C SER A 172 7.76 -24.44 -6.28
N LEU A 173 6.46 -24.19 -6.45
CA LEU A 173 5.90 -22.84 -6.65
C LEU A 173 6.03 -21.97 -5.41
N LEU A 174 5.79 -22.52 -4.22
CA LEU A 174 6.03 -21.84 -2.94
C LEU A 174 7.53 -21.58 -2.73
N ALA A 175 8.40 -22.55 -3.08
CA ALA A 175 9.86 -22.37 -3.03
C ALA A 175 10.33 -21.29 -4.01
N LEU A 176 9.75 -21.20 -5.22
CA LEU A 176 10.01 -20.13 -6.16
C LEU A 176 9.58 -18.76 -5.59
N VAL A 177 8.41 -18.66 -4.97
CA VAL A 177 7.93 -17.44 -4.29
C VAL A 177 8.86 -17.11 -3.12
N VAL A 178 9.34 -18.10 -2.37
CA VAL A 178 10.28 -17.93 -1.26
C VAL A 178 11.67 -17.52 -1.78
N VAL A 179 12.19 -18.17 -2.82
CA VAL A 179 13.51 -17.85 -3.41
C VAL A 179 13.52 -16.47 -4.07
N TYR A 180 12.45 -16.04 -4.71
CA TYR A 180 12.34 -14.70 -5.31
C TYR A 180 11.79 -13.64 -4.36
N GLY A 181 11.11 -14.02 -3.29
CA GLY A 181 10.59 -13.12 -2.25
C GLY A 181 11.58 -12.85 -1.10
N ILE A 182 12.42 -13.85 -0.74
CA ILE A 182 13.39 -13.75 0.38
C ILE A 182 14.53 -12.73 0.16
N PRO A 183 15.06 -12.47 -1.06
CA PRO A 183 16.11 -11.46 -1.20
C PRO A 183 15.64 -10.03 -0.90
N ARG A 184 14.35 -9.79 -0.66
CA ARG A 184 13.77 -8.46 -0.42
C ARG A 184 13.12 -8.28 0.95
N LEU A 185 13.17 -9.29 1.81
CA LEU A 185 12.94 -9.09 3.23
C LEU A 185 14.17 -8.38 3.84
N PRO A 186 14.00 -7.37 4.70
CA PRO A 186 15.13 -6.68 5.31
C PRO A 186 15.96 -7.69 6.10
N TYR A 187 17.18 -7.89 5.61
CA TYR A 187 18.14 -8.86 6.18
C TYR A 187 18.71 -8.29 7.48
N GLY A 188 18.22 -8.78 8.59
CA GLY A 188 18.77 -8.52 9.92
C GLY A 188 19.23 -9.79 10.60
N VAL A 189 20.14 -10.58 9.98
CA VAL A 189 20.98 -11.54 10.71
C VAL A 189 22.29 -11.66 9.96
N LYS A 190 23.36 -11.06 10.51
CA LYS A 190 24.74 -11.36 10.10
C LYS A 190 25.19 -12.65 10.77
N THR A 191 25.30 -13.73 10.02
CA THR A 191 26.19 -14.83 10.40
C THR A 191 27.59 -14.56 9.84
N LYS A 192 28.56 -14.46 10.74
CA LYS A 192 29.98 -14.42 10.40
C LYS A 192 30.38 -15.71 9.71
N LEU A 193 30.83 -15.65 8.45
CA LEU A 193 31.76 -16.61 7.88
C LEU A 193 32.36 -16.00 6.59
N GLY A 194 33.69 -15.90 6.55
CA GLY A 194 34.47 -15.82 5.32
C GLY A 194 35.09 -14.48 4.96
N GLU A 195 36.01 -13.98 5.79
CA GLU A 195 37.13 -13.17 5.28
C GLU A 195 38.09 -14.06 4.47
N ARG A 196 38.26 -13.73 3.18
CA ARG A 196 39.57 -13.83 2.50
C ARG A 196 39.58 -13.15 1.15
N ALA A 197 40.39 -12.11 1.09
CA ALA A 197 41.24 -11.64 0.00
C ALA A 197 40.67 -11.48 -1.42
N ALA A 198 40.58 -10.24 -1.88
CA ALA A 198 40.91 -9.85 -3.24
C ALA A 198 41.60 -8.48 -3.24
N THR A 199 42.76 -8.49 -3.77
CA THR A 199 43.72 -7.41 -3.93
C THR A 199 43.23 -6.29 -4.87
N SER A 200 43.63 -5.10 -4.50
CA SER A 200 43.65 -3.78 -5.13
C SER A 200 43.75 -3.67 -6.64
N ALA A 201 42.87 -2.82 -7.21
CA ALA A 201 43.20 -1.94 -8.33
C ALA A 201 42.48 -0.58 -8.13
N PRO A 202 43.04 0.57 -8.48
CA PRO A 202 42.62 1.90 -8.05
C PRO A 202 41.47 2.41 -8.92
N SER A 203 40.34 2.74 -8.31
CA SER A 203 39.23 3.45 -8.96
C SER A 203 39.09 4.85 -8.39
N THR A 204 39.68 5.78 -9.08
CA THR A 204 39.48 7.23 -8.93
C THR A 204 38.17 7.58 -9.64
N GLN A 205 37.04 7.67 -8.95
CA GLN A 205 35.82 8.41 -9.39
C GLN A 205 34.54 8.08 -8.59
N VAL A 206 34.59 7.56 -7.32
CA VAL A 206 33.40 7.19 -6.53
C VAL A 206 33.03 8.24 -5.46
N ASP A 207 33.92 9.10 -5.02
CA ASP A 207 33.70 9.97 -3.85
C ASP A 207 32.75 11.16 -4.06
N THR A 208 32.64 11.68 -5.29
CA THR A 208 31.75 12.84 -5.55
C THR A 208 30.26 12.50 -5.65
N ALA A 209 29.91 11.25 -5.96
CA ALA A 209 28.50 10.86 -6.11
C ALA A 209 27.85 10.46 -4.78
N GLN A 210 28.62 9.91 -3.85
CA GLN A 210 28.15 9.49 -2.53
C GLN A 210 27.95 10.71 -1.62
N GLY A 211 28.90 11.65 -1.58
CA GLY A 211 28.80 12.90 -0.83
C GLY A 211 27.59 13.74 -1.24
N ALA A 212 27.29 13.84 -2.54
CA ALA A 212 26.13 14.61 -3.01
C ALA A 212 24.76 13.96 -2.69
N SER A 213 24.71 12.64 -2.46
CA SER A 213 23.48 11.94 -2.03
C SER A 213 23.23 12.12 -0.54
N ASP A 214 24.28 12.15 0.26
CA ASP A 214 24.20 12.35 1.71
C ASP A 214 23.80 13.79 2.03
N ASP A 215 24.28 14.78 1.27
CA ASP A 215 23.89 16.19 1.40
C ASP A 215 22.40 16.41 1.15
N ILE A 216 21.83 15.82 0.09
CA ILE A 216 20.39 15.95 -0.21
C ILE A 216 19.55 15.27 0.87
N PHE A 217 19.99 14.08 1.33
CA PHE A 217 19.29 13.37 2.36
C PHE A 217 19.30 14.15 3.70
N GLU A 218 20.42 14.80 4.02
CA GLU A 218 20.53 15.66 5.20
C GLU A 218 19.67 16.94 5.09
N GLU A 219 19.43 17.44 3.87
CA GLU A 219 18.50 18.56 3.67
C GLU A 219 17.04 18.19 3.94
N ILE A 220 16.58 17.01 3.48
CA ILE A 220 15.19 16.55 3.61
C ILE A 220 14.89 15.92 4.97
N ASN A 221 15.89 15.28 5.55
CA ASN A 221 15.82 14.56 6.83
C ASN A 221 17.04 14.94 7.70
N PRO A 222 17.09 16.16 8.21
CA PRO A 222 18.24 16.62 8.98
C PRO A 222 18.49 15.75 10.21
N SER A 223 19.73 15.39 10.45
CA SER A 223 20.14 14.59 11.63
C SER A 223 19.82 15.30 12.95
N ALA A 224 19.83 16.64 12.93
CA ALA A 224 19.40 17.48 14.06
C ALA A 224 17.87 17.46 14.27
N GLY A 225 17.10 16.90 13.34
CA GLY A 225 15.65 16.95 13.30
C GLY A 225 15.11 18.31 12.85
N TYR A 226 13.77 18.42 12.82
CA TYR A 226 13.06 19.68 12.58
C TYR A 226 12.13 19.99 13.76
N GLU A 227 12.24 21.18 14.34
CA GLU A 227 11.50 21.59 15.54
C GLU A 227 10.42 22.60 15.19
N ILE A 228 9.21 22.41 15.72
CA ILE A 228 8.12 23.38 15.67
C ILE A 228 7.94 24.11 17.00
N ALA A 229 7.30 25.26 16.99
CA ALA A 229 7.10 26.06 18.21
C ALA A 229 6.15 25.39 19.21
N SER A 230 5.25 24.53 18.74
CA SER A 230 4.28 23.81 19.59
C SER A 230 4.93 22.80 20.52
N THR A 231 4.32 22.59 21.70
CA THR A 231 4.77 21.63 22.72
C THR A 231 3.78 20.48 22.86
N TYR A 232 4.22 19.33 23.41
CA TYR A 232 3.34 18.17 23.65
C TYR A 232 2.26 18.44 24.71
N ARG A 233 2.52 19.36 25.65
CA ARG A 233 1.59 19.65 26.75
C ARG A 233 1.14 18.35 27.45
N ASP A 234 -0.13 18.26 27.78
CA ASP A 234 -0.82 17.10 28.35
C ASP A 234 -1.61 16.27 27.32
N LEU A 235 -1.26 16.37 26.03
CA LEU A 235 -1.97 15.68 24.96
C LEU A 235 -1.96 14.16 25.15
N GLY A 236 -0.80 13.58 25.48
CA GLY A 236 -0.67 12.14 25.68
C GLY A 236 -1.60 11.60 26.79
N PRO A 237 -1.53 12.14 28.02
CA PRO A 237 -2.48 11.78 29.08
C PRO A 237 -3.95 11.90 28.67
N LYS A 238 -4.33 12.99 28.00
CA LYS A 238 -5.70 13.20 27.52
C LYS A 238 -6.13 12.13 26.51
N LEU A 239 -5.28 11.75 25.56
CA LEU A 239 -5.57 10.72 24.55
C LEU A 239 -5.73 9.34 25.19
N ILE A 240 -4.94 9.04 26.25
CA ILE A 240 -5.06 7.79 27.03
C ILE A 240 -6.33 7.81 27.90
N GLU A 241 -6.59 8.90 28.60
CA GLU A 241 -7.79 9.07 29.44
C GLU A 241 -9.07 8.87 28.61
N MET A 242 -9.12 9.51 27.44
CA MET A 242 -10.24 9.37 26.50
C MET A 242 -10.37 7.96 25.90
N GLY A 243 -9.32 7.15 25.93
CA GLY A 243 -9.27 5.83 25.32
C GLY A 243 -8.94 5.83 23.81
N VAL A 244 -8.61 6.99 23.23
CA VAL A 244 -8.12 7.09 21.85
C VAL A 244 -6.82 6.31 21.68
N ILE A 245 -5.97 6.34 22.71
CA ILE A 245 -4.79 5.50 22.84
C ILE A 245 -5.04 4.50 23.98
N ASP A 246 -5.04 3.22 23.65
CA ASP A 246 -4.85 2.14 24.61
C ASP A 246 -3.35 2.02 24.86
N PHE A 247 -2.90 2.40 26.03
CA PHE A 247 -1.47 2.48 26.35
C PHE A 247 -0.74 1.15 26.17
N GLU A 248 -1.36 0.04 26.58
CA GLU A 248 -0.75 -1.29 26.46
C GLU A 248 -0.66 -1.75 25.01
N LYS A 249 -1.70 -1.54 24.20
CA LYS A 249 -1.66 -1.82 22.76
C LYS A 249 -0.60 -0.96 22.08
N PHE A 250 -0.55 0.34 22.41
CA PHE A 250 0.40 1.29 21.84
C PHE A 250 1.85 0.88 22.18
N LYS A 251 2.13 0.54 23.41
CA LYS A 251 3.45 0.05 23.85
C LYS A 251 3.84 -1.25 23.16
N ALA A 252 2.91 -2.21 23.11
CA ALA A 252 3.14 -3.54 22.55
C ALA A 252 3.55 -3.50 21.07
N ILE A 253 3.01 -2.56 20.25
CA ILE A 253 3.39 -2.49 18.82
C ILE A 253 4.85 -2.05 18.65
N TYR A 254 5.36 -1.16 19.51
CA TYR A 254 6.76 -0.72 19.47
C TYR A 254 7.71 -1.84 19.95
N GLU A 255 7.33 -2.57 21.00
CA GLU A 255 8.09 -3.73 21.49
C GLU A 255 8.16 -4.83 20.42
N LYS A 256 7.01 -5.15 19.79
CA LYS A 256 6.93 -6.15 18.71
C LYS A 256 7.79 -5.78 17.49
N ASN A 257 7.92 -4.50 17.19
CA ASN A 257 8.74 -4.00 16.08
C ASN A 257 10.23 -3.86 16.45
N GLY A 258 10.65 -4.27 17.65
CA GLY A 258 12.03 -4.16 18.10
C GLY A 258 12.50 -2.73 18.39
N GLN A 259 11.59 -1.79 18.52
CA GLN A 259 11.85 -0.38 18.80
C GLN A 259 11.04 0.07 20.00
N PRO A 260 11.32 -0.41 21.22
CA PRO A 260 10.53 -0.08 22.41
C PRO A 260 10.50 1.44 22.65
N LEU A 261 9.40 1.93 23.23
CA LEU A 261 9.22 3.34 23.55
C LEU A 261 10.37 3.84 24.44
N THR A 262 10.93 4.98 24.07
CA THR A 262 11.94 5.66 24.89
C THR A 262 11.34 6.23 26.17
N GLN A 263 12.17 6.58 27.16
CA GLN A 263 11.71 7.24 28.39
C GLN A 263 10.99 8.55 28.10
N GLU A 264 11.46 9.33 27.13
CA GLU A 264 10.81 10.57 26.73
C GLU A 264 9.42 10.31 26.13
N GLN A 265 9.28 9.33 25.25
CA GLN A 265 7.99 8.94 24.66
C GLN A 265 7.01 8.41 25.72
N LEU A 266 7.48 7.67 26.70
CA LEU A 266 6.68 7.24 27.84
C LEU A 266 6.21 8.45 28.70
N LEU A 267 7.08 9.44 28.93
CA LEU A 267 6.69 10.66 29.61
C LEU A 267 5.66 11.47 28.83
N ILE A 268 5.85 11.64 27.51
CA ILE A 268 4.89 12.31 26.63
C ILE A 268 3.51 11.66 26.77
N LEU A 269 3.44 10.32 26.74
CA LEU A 269 2.18 9.57 26.79
C LEU A 269 1.53 9.62 28.17
N THR A 270 2.31 9.46 29.25
CA THR A 270 1.74 9.20 30.59
C THR A 270 1.62 10.43 31.48
N LYS A 271 2.48 11.44 31.30
CA LYS A 271 2.53 12.63 32.14
C LYS A 271 2.34 13.93 31.38
N GLY A 272 2.50 13.88 30.06
CA GLY A 272 2.67 15.07 29.25
C GLY A 272 4.09 15.65 29.39
N LEU A 273 4.44 16.53 28.49
CA LEU A 273 5.77 17.14 28.46
C LEU A 273 5.69 18.56 27.86
N ASP A 274 6.13 19.56 28.63
CA ASP A 274 6.24 20.94 28.13
C ASP A 274 7.59 21.12 27.39
N LYS A 275 7.72 20.42 26.26
CA LYS A 275 8.88 20.43 25.40
C LYS A 275 8.40 20.67 23.98
N LYS A 276 9.14 21.47 23.22
CA LYS A 276 8.87 21.67 21.80
C LYS A 276 8.92 20.36 21.06
N ILE A 277 8.02 20.21 20.09
CA ILE A 277 7.93 19.03 19.25
C ILE A 277 9.02 19.10 18.19
N LYS A 278 9.89 18.10 18.21
CA LYS A 278 10.95 17.92 17.21
C LYS A 278 10.78 16.58 16.54
N ILE A 279 10.59 16.58 15.21
CA ILE A 279 10.60 15.36 14.43
C ILE A 279 12.03 15.00 14.05
N THR A 280 12.39 13.72 14.23
CA THR A 280 13.71 13.15 13.89
C THR A 280 13.49 11.83 13.15
N ARG A 281 14.59 11.25 12.62
CA ARG A 281 14.57 9.93 11.97
C ARG A 281 14.09 8.83 12.94
N GLU A 282 14.47 8.93 14.20
CA GLU A 282 14.20 7.92 15.23
C GLU A 282 12.78 7.99 15.78
N ASN A 283 12.18 9.20 15.83
CA ASN A 283 10.87 9.38 16.43
C ASN A 283 9.74 9.62 15.44
N SER A 284 10.02 9.66 14.13
CA SER A 284 9.02 9.96 13.11
C SER A 284 7.83 8.99 13.14
N TYR A 285 8.07 7.70 13.39
CA TYR A 285 7.01 6.70 13.55
C TYR A 285 6.17 6.92 14.83
N PHE A 286 6.81 7.31 15.93
CA PHE A 286 6.09 7.69 17.15
C PHE A 286 5.20 8.90 16.92
N LEU A 287 5.73 9.95 16.30
CA LEU A 287 4.98 11.18 16.03
C LEU A 287 3.84 10.94 15.02
N LEU A 288 4.04 10.06 14.03
CA LEU A 288 2.98 9.65 13.12
C LEU A 288 1.79 9.08 13.91
N ASN A 289 2.01 8.11 14.78
CA ASN A 289 0.95 7.47 15.54
C ASN A 289 0.35 8.40 16.61
N PHE A 290 1.17 9.18 17.27
CA PHE A 290 0.73 10.13 18.28
C PHE A 290 -0.20 11.19 17.68
N PHE A 291 0.22 11.81 16.59
CA PHE A 291 -0.58 12.83 15.91
C PHE A 291 -1.76 12.24 15.13
N TRP A 292 -1.68 10.99 14.68
CA TRP A 292 -2.84 10.29 14.12
C TRP A 292 -3.94 10.13 15.17
N ALA A 293 -3.60 9.67 16.37
CA ALA A 293 -4.55 9.59 17.48
C ALA A 293 -5.16 10.96 17.82
N PHE A 294 -4.31 11.99 17.90
CA PHE A 294 -4.74 13.35 18.20
C PHE A 294 -5.64 13.92 17.10
N GLY A 295 -5.21 13.89 15.84
CA GLY A 295 -5.99 14.38 14.69
C GLY A 295 -7.33 13.67 14.54
N LEU A 296 -7.38 12.34 14.78
CA LEU A 296 -8.63 11.58 14.76
C LEU A 296 -9.64 12.09 15.81
N ALA A 297 -9.15 12.42 17.01
CA ALA A 297 -10.01 12.69 18.15
C ALA A 297 -10.36 14.17 18.34
N ASN A 298 -9.48 15.08 17.88
CA ASN A 298 -9.69 16.50 18.01
C ASN A 298 -10.84 16.97 17.11
N LYS A 299 -11.74 17.77 17.67
CA LYS A 299 -12.90 18.30 16.93
C LYS A 299 -12.46 19.48 16.09
N SER A 300 -12.52 19.34 14.77
CA SER A 300 -12.26 20.42 13.82
C SER A 300 -13.30 20.48 12.71
N LYS A 301 -13.40 21.62 12.01
CA LYS A 301 -14.29 21.76 10.84
C LYS A 301 -13.85 20.90 9.67
N VAL A 302 -12.56 20.63 9.51
CA VAL A 302 -12.04 19.72 8.48
C VAL A 302 -12.70 18.36 8.60
N LEU A 303 -12.82 17.81 9.82
CA LEU A 303 -13.45 16.52 10.06
C LEU A 303 -14.98 16.57 10.11
N THR A 304 -15.56 17.65 10.63
CA THR A 304 -17.02 17.73 10.88
C THR A 304 -17.82 18.36 9.74
N GLN A 305 -17.16 19.13 8.86
CA GLN A 305 -17.78 19.86 7.75
C GLN A 305 -17.02 19.71 6.42
N GLY A 306 -15.83 19.09 6.43
CA GLY A 306 -14.99 18.87 5.26
C GLY A 306 -15.49 17.76 4.34
N ASP A 307 -14.72 17.50 3.29
CA ASP A 307 -15.10 16.58 2.21
C ASP A 307 -15.35 15.14 2.63
N MET A 308 -14.73 14.67 3.72
CA MET A 308 -15.00 13.33 4.26
C MET A 308 -16.46 13.15 4.69
N THR A 309 -17.13 14.22 5.14
CA THR A 309 -18.54 14.16 5.58
C THR A 309 -19.52 13.82 4.46
N LYS A 310 -19.12 14.04 3.19
CA LYS A 310 -19.93 13.71 2.00
C LYS A 310 -20.18 12.21 1.86
N TYR A 311 -19.34 11.38 2.47
CA TYR A 311 -19.47 9.92 2.42
C TYR A 311 -20.45 9.34 3.46
N GLY A 312 -20.95 10.15 4.41
CA GLY A 312 -21.76 9.69 5.52
C GLY A 312 -20.95 8.98 6.61
N LYS A 313 -21.50 8.93 7.83
CA LYS A 313 -20.77 8.42 9.02
C LYS A 313 -20.33 6.96 8.88
N ASP A 314 -21.15 6.11 8.27
CA ASP A 314 -20.86 4.69 8.12
C ASP A 314 -19.71 4.42 7.16
N GLN A 315 -19.56 5.26 6.13
CA GLN A 315 -18.46 5.12 5.16
C GLN A 315 -17.17 5.77 5.65
N VAL A 316 -17.26 6.85 6.43
CA VAL A 316 -16.08 7.47 7.05
C VAL A 316 -15.29 6.46 7.89
N GLY A 317 -15.98 5.54 8.57
CA GLY A 317 -15.36 4.45 9.32
C GLY A 317 -14.55 3.44 8.48
N ASN A 318 -14.67 3.45 7.16
CA ASN A 318 -13.94 2.55 6.27
C ASN A 318 -12.58 3.09 5.82
N PHE A 319 -12.25 4.37 6.10
CA PHE A 319 -10.94 4.90 5.77
C PHE A 319 -9.85 4.39 6.72
N ALA A 320 -8.64 4.26 6.17
CA ALA A 320 -7.48 3.79 6.94
C ALA A 320 -7.17 4.70 8.15
N SER A 321 -7.44 6.00 8.03
CA SER A 321 -7.20 6.99 9.09
C SER A 321 -8.21 6.94 10.23
N THR A 322 -9.36 6.34 10.02
CA THR A 322 -10.49 6.33 10.96
C THR A 322 -10.70 4.93 11.52
N GLY A 323 -11.45 4.05 10.82
CA GLY A 323 -11.63 2.66 11.27
C GLY A 323 -10.34 1.83 11.27
N GLY A 324 -9.30 2.25 10.54
CA GLY A 324 -7.98 1.64 10.57
C GLY A 324 -7.14 1.94 11.81
N TRP A 325 -7.56 2.84 12.71
CA TRP A 325 -6.88 3.09 13.98
C TRP A 325 -7.14 1.95 14.98
N THR A 326 -6.19 1.04 15.11
CA THR A 326 -6.34 -0.20 15.92
C THR A 326 -5.87 -0.03 17.37
N LEU A 327 -5.21 1.09 17.70
CA LEU A 327 -4.61 1.33 19.01
C LEU A 327 -5.56 2.04 20.00
N ALA A 328 -6.85 2.15 19.68
CA ALA A 328 -7.87 2.62 20.60
C ALA A 328 -8.32 1.50 21.57
N LYS A 329 -8.90 1.89 22.70
CA LYS A 329 -9.55 0.96 23.64
C LYS A 329 -10.75 0.27 22.98
N ASP A 330 -11.58 1.07 22.27
CA ASP A 330 -12.82 0.65 21.63
C ASP A 330 -12.79 0.95 20.12
N ASN A 331 -13.97 0.89 19.48
CA ASN A 331 -14.12 1.28 18.08
C ASN A 331 -13.62 2.72 17.87
N PRO A 332 -12.65 2.95 16.98
CA PRO A 332 -12.07 4.27 16.76
C PRO A 332 -13.09 5.35 16.35
N MET A 333 -14.20 4.97 15.73
CA MET A 333 -15.27 5.91 15.38
C MET A 333 -16.00 6.51 16.60
N ASN A 334 -15.86 5.92 17.79
CA ASN A 334 -16.34 6.50 19.04
C ASN A 334 -15.57 7.77 19.41
N TYR A 335 -14.37 7.93 18.86
CA TYR A 335 -13.46 9.04 19.14
C TYR A 335 -13.38 10.07 18.02
N TYR A 336 -13.85 9.75 16.82
CA TYR A 336 -13.76 10.60 15.62
C TYR A 336 -14.36 11.99 15.87
N ALA A 337 -13.52 13.04 15.80
CA ALA A 337 -13.88 14.44 16.03
C ALA A 337 -14.72 14.67 17.31
N LYS A 338 -14.46 13.88 18.36
CA LYS A 338 -15.34 13.77 19.53
C LYS A 338 -15.23 14.92 20.48
N ARG A 339 -14.03 15.46 20.67
CA ARG A 339 -13.75 16.45 21.70
C ARG A 339 -12.79 17.51 21.18
N ALA A 340 -13.02 18.77 21.51
CA ALA A 340 -12.04 19.83 21.27
C ALA A 340 -10.90 19.70 22.31
N ILE A 341 -9.97 18.75 22.06
CA ILE A 341 -8.80 18.52 22.92
C ILE A 341 -7.93 19.75 22.90
N VAL A 342 -7.74 20.33 21.72
CA VAL A 342 -7.16 21.65 21.48
C VAL A 342 -8.22 22.45 20.74
N PRO A 343 -8.92 23.38 21.41
CA PRO A 343 -9.97 24.18 20.77
C PRO A 343 -9.38 25.20 19.79
N LEU A 344 -10.02 25.33 18.64
CA LEU A 344 -9.66 26.29 17.61
C LEU A 344 -10.71 27.43 17.53
N THR A 345 -10.25 28.64 17.36
CA THR A 345 -11.12 29.77 17.01
C THR A 345 -11.59 29.66 15.58
N ALA A 346 -12.62 30.43 15.19
CA ALA A 346 -13.15 30.40 13.83
C ALA A 346 -12.08 30.74 12.76
N THR A 347 -11.19 31.68 13.06
CA THR A 347 -10.06 32.06 12.18
C THR A 347 -9.03 30.93 12.05
N GLN A 348 -8.69 30.24 13.16
CA GLN A 348 -7.79 29.12 13.15
C GLN A 348 -8.35 27.93 12.40
N GLU A 349 -9.63 27.62 12.58
CA GLU A 349 -10.35 26.60 11.79
C GLU A 349 -10.31 26.88 10.27
N GLN A 350 -10.51 28.15 9.89
CA GLN A 350 -10.42 28.54 8.48
C GLN A 350 -8.99 28.37 7.95
N MET A 351 -7.98 28.80 8.73
CA MET A 351 -6.57 28.64 8.37
C MET A 351 -6.17 27.18 8.23
N VAL A 352 -6.58 26.31 9.16
CA VAL A 352 -6.33 24.88 9.08
C VAL A 352 -6.96 24.28 7.83
N ALA A 353 -8.22 24.64 7.51
CA ALA A 353 -8.90 24.14 6.31
C ALA A 353 -8.20 24.58 5.02
N GLU A 354 -7.76 25.83 4.94
CA GLU A 354 -7.07 26.40 3.79
C GLU A 354 -5.68 25.78 3.60
N VAL A 355 -4.87 25.77 4.63
CA VAL A 355 -3.50 25.19 4.60
C VAL A 355 -3.55 23.70 4.29
N SER A 356 -4.38 22.94 5.00
CA SER A 356 -4.51 21.48 4.79
C SER A 356 -5.04 21.14 3.39
N GLY A 357 -5.86 22.01 2.78
CA GLY A 357 -6.37 21.84 1.43
C GLY A 357 -5.28 21.87 0.34
N ASN A 358 -4.18 22.55 0.61
CA ASN A 358 -3.03 22.67 -0.31
C ASN A 358 -1.86 21.71 0.00
N ILE A 359 -1.94 20.92 1.05
CA ILE A 359 -0.90 19.97 1.42
C ILE A 359 -1.29 18.56 0.98
N TYR A 360 -0.55 18.01 0.02
CA TYR A 360 -0.71 16.64 -0.50
C TYR A 360 0.34 15.69 0.07
N ARG A 361 0.16 14.39 -0.17
CA ARG A 361 1.01 13.30 0.33
C ARG A 361 1.32 12.30 -0.78
N PRO A 362 2.56 11.77 -0.87
CA PRO A 362 2.94 10.84 -1.93
C PRO A 362 2.24 9.47 -1.87
N CYS A 363 1.58 9.13 -0.76
CA CYS A 363 0.85 7.86 -0.62
C CYS A 363 -0.51 7.87 -1.35
N CYS A 364 -1.07 9.05 -1.68
CA CYS A 364 -2.37 9.18 -2.33
C CYS A 364 -2.48 10.49 -3.12
N ASN A 365 -3.63 10.71 -3.78
CA ASN A 365 -3.91 11.95 -4.50
C ASN A 365 -4.81 12.92 -3.71
N ASN A 366 -5.01 12.68 -2.42
CA ASN A 366 -5.85 13.50 -1.56
C ASN A 366 -5.03 14.54 -0.80
N SER A 367 -5.63 15.71 -0.55
CA SER A 367 -5.05 16.73 0.33
C SER A 367 -5.21 16.34 1.80
N THR A 368 -4.51 17.03 2.69
CA THR A 368 -4.62 16.84 4.14
C THR A 368 -6.00 17.28 4.68
N ALA A 369 -6.74 18.12 3.94
CA ALA A 369 -8.15 18.40 4.24
C ALA A 369 -9.10 17.22 3.96
N PHE A 370 -8.63 16.18 3.25
CA PHE A 370 -9.27 14.89 3.13
C PHE A 370 -8.35 13.82 3.73
N PRO A 371 -8.30 13.69 5.06
CA PRO A 371 -7.32 12.88 5.77
C PRO A 371 -7.71 11.40 5.82
N ASP A 372 -7.82 10.74 4.66
CA ASP A 372 -8.25 9.35 4.49
C ASP A 372 -7.20 8.29 4.92
N CYS A 373 -5.94 8.70 5.08
CA CYS A 373 -4.85 7.84 5.54
C CYS A 373 -4.24 8.35 6.86
N ASN A 374 -3.47 7.50 7.55
CA ASN A 374 -2.79 7.80 8.80
C ASN A 374 -1.90 9.06 8.72
N HIS A 375 -1.10 9.20 7.66
CA HIS A 375 -0.25 10.38 7.46
C HIS A 375 -1.06 11.67 7.30
N GLY A 376 -2.18 11.62 6.57
CA GLY A 376 -3.07 12.76 6.43
C GLY A 376 -3.69 13.17 7.76
N MET A 377 -4.15 12.20 8.54
CA MET A 377 -4.75 12.46 9.84
C MET A 377 -3.72 12.96 10.84
N ALA A 378 -2.52 12.40 10.83
CA ALA A 378 -1.42 12.86 11.68
C ALA A 378 -1.01 14.30 11.33
N LEU A 379 -0.86 14.59 10.04
CA LEU A 379 -0.47 15.93 9.63
C LEU A 379 -1.57 16.96 9.90
N LEU A 380 -2.86 16.59 9.76
CA LEU A 380 -3.97 17.44 10.21
C LEU A 380 -3.84 17.78 11.69
N GLY A 381 -3.56 16.79 12.54
CA GLY A 381 -3.33 17.01 13.98
C GLY A 381 -2.17 17.96 14.25
N VAL A 382 -1.04 17.83 13.53
CA VAL A 382 0.07 18.79 13.66
C VAL A 382 -0.37 20.20 13.31
N LEU A 383 -1.10 20.38 12.19
CA LEU A 383 -1.58 21.69 11.74
C LEU A 383 -2.58 22.30 12.74
N GLU A 384 -3.49 21.51 13.30
CA GLU A 384 -4.45 21.95 14.30
C GLU A 384 -3.73 22.44 15.57
N LEU A 385 -2.73 21.72 16.05
CA LEU A 385 -1.94 22.12 17.21
C LEU A 385 -1.17 23.42 16.93
N MET A 386 -0.50 23.52 15.79
CA MET A 386 0.25 24.71 15.39
C MET A 386 -0.65 25.94 15.26
N ALA A 387 -1.82 25.79 14.64
CA ALA A 387 -2.80 26.88 14.52
C ALA A 387 -3.30 27.36 15.87
N ALA A 388 -3.57 26.45 16.82
CA ALA A 388 -3.98 26.78 18.18
C ALA A 388 -2.87 27.54 18.94
N ASP A 389 -1.61 27.28 18.62
CA ASP A 389 -0.43 27.94 19.19
C ASP A 389 -0.08 29.26 18.49
N GLY A 390 -0.88 29.68 17.48
CA GLY A 390 -0.73 30.95 16.79
C GLY A 390 0.33 30.94 15.67
N ALA A 391 0.69 29.76 15.16
CA ALA A 391 1.57 29.67 14.00
C ALA A 391 0.96 30.33 12.77
N SER A 392 1.79 30.98 11.97
CA SER A 392 1.44 31.53 10.68
C SER A 392 1.27 30.42 9.61
N GLU A 393 0.57 30.73 8.50
CA GLU A 393 0.46 29.81 7.35
C GLU A 393 1.83 29.37 6.84
N GLY A 394 2.81 30.28 6.74
CA GLY A 394 4.16 29.98 6.28
C GLY A 394 4.86 28.97 7.17
N GLU A 395 4.75 29.12 8.50
CA GLU A 395 5.31 28.16 9.47
C GLU A 395 4.62 26.81 9.38
N MET A 396 3.30 26.76 9.15
CA MET A 396 2.55 25.52 8.99
C MET A 396 2.94 24.79 7.70
N TYR A 397 3.14 25.50 6.58
CA TYR A 397 3.64 24.88 5.33
C TYR A 397 5.07 24.37 5.50
N GLU A 398 5.96 25.14 6.14
CA GLU A 398 7.34 24.71 6.34
C GLU A 398 7.42 23.48 7.27
N ALA A 399 6.62 23.44 8.33
CA ALA A 399 6.51 22.29 9.21
C ALA A 399 5.98 21.06 8.44
N ALA A 400 4.90 21.21 7.66
CA ALA A 400 4.33 20.13 6.86
C ALA A 400 5.31 19.57 5.83
N LYS A 401 6.16 20.41 5.23
CA LYS A 401 7.24 20.01 4.31
C LYS A 401 8.21 19.05 4.98
N TYR A 402 8.69 19.36 6.18
CA TYR A 402 9.58 18.48 6.92
C TYR A 402 8.87 17.25 7.47
N PHE A 403 7.68 17.36 8.05
CA PHE A 403 6.93 16.19 8.52
C PHE A 403 6.69 15.18 7.38
N ASN A 404 6.26 15.67 6.21
CA ASN A 404 6.12 14.81 5.03
C ASN A 404 7.46 14.21 4.58
N ALA A 405 8.56 14.96 4.63
CA ALA A 405 9.89 14.46 4.27
C ALA A 405 10.36 13.37 5.23
N PHE A 406 10.07 13.48 6.52
CA PHE A 406 10.36 12.44 7.51
C PHE A 406 9.42 11.21 7.35
N PHE A 407 8.16 11.42 6.98
CA PHE A 407 7.21 10.33 6.74
C PHE A 407 7.46 9.60 5.41
N PHE A 408 7.95 10.30 4.39
CA PHE A 408 8.16 9.80 3.04
C PHE A 408 9.57 10.10 2.52
N PRO A 409 10.64 9.65 3.21
CA PRO A 409 12.01 10.09 2.90
C PRO A 409 12.43 9.79 1.46
N GLY A 410 12.05 8.61 0.91
CA GLY A 410 12.38 8.26 -0.47
C GLY A 410 11.68 9.14 -1.51
N ASN A 411 10.41 9.49 -1.27
CA ASN A 411 9.65 10.33 -2.19
C ASN A 411 10.18 11.77 -2.17
N TYR A 412 10.48 12.29 -1.00
CA TYR A 412 11.02 13.64 -0.86
C TYR A 412 12.48 13.76 -1.33
N TYR A 413 13.25 12.67 -1.26
CA TYR A 413 14.55 12.59 -1.91
C TYR A 413 14.43 12.76 -3.43
N ASP A 414 13.51 12.03 -4.07
CA ASP A 414 13.22 12.18 -5.50
C ASP A 414 12.79 13.62 -5.84
N LEU A 415 11.92 14.25 -5.03
CA LEU A 415 11.48 15.63 -5.23
C LEU A 415 12.64 16.63 -5.07
N ALA A 416 13.49 16.46 -4.06
CA ALA A 416 14.68 17.30 -3.86
C ALA A 416 15.65 17.19 -5.05
N LEU A 417 15.88 15.96 -5.55
CA LEU A 417 16.67 15.74 -6.76
C LEU A 417 16.05 16.42 -7.99
N TYR A 418 14.72 16.34 -8.12
CA TYR A 418 13.99 16.96 -9.23
C TYR A 418 14.19 18.48 -9.24
N PHE A 419 13.93 19.16 -8.12
CA PHE A 419 14.08 20.60 -8.03
C PHE A 419 15.55 21.04 -8.19
N LYS A 420 16.49 20.30 -7.63
CA LYS A 420 17.93 20.58 -7.79
C LYS A 420 18.37 20.50 -9.25
N ASN A 421 17.91 19.49 -9.99
CA ASN A 421 18.35 19.29 -11.37
C ASN A 421 17.54 20.07 -12.41
N LYS A 422 16.27 20.37 -12.13
CA LYS A 422 15.39 21.09 -13.05
C LYS A 422 15.41 22.60 -12.84
N GLU A 423 15.48 23.05 -11.58
CA GLU A 423 15.37 24.46 -11.22
C GLU A 423 16.61 25.03 -10.53
N GLY A 424 17.63 24.19 -10.26
CA GLY A 424 18.84 24.60 -9.53
C GLY A 424 18.61 24.94 -8.05
N LYS A 425 17.44 24.54 -7.48
CA LYS A 425 17.08 24.86 -6.10
C LYS A 425 17.35 23.68 -5.17
N SER A 426 17.98 23.93 -4.01
CA SER A 426 18.04 22.97 -2.92
C SER A 426 16.65 22.76 -2.31
N PHE A 427 16.45 21.65 -1.59
CA PHE A 427 15.19 21.39 -0.89
C PHE A 427 14.75 22.54 0.02
N ARG A 428 15.70 23.18 0.70
CA ARG A 428 15.44 24.31 1.60
C ARG A 428 14.95 25.56 0.84
N GLN A 429 15.40 25.75 -0.41
CA GLN A 429 15.05 26.91 -1.23
C GLN A 429 13.71 26.75 -1.98
N VAL A 430 13.18 25.53 -2.07
CA VAL A 430 11.89 25.30 -2.69
C VAL A 430 10.77 25.84 -1.78
N ASP A 431 9.91 26.68 -2.34
CA ASP A 431 8.73 27.17 -1.62
C ASP A 431 7.89 25.99 -1.13
N SER A 432 7.56 26.00 0.17
CA SER A 432 6.89 24.90 0.84
C SER A 432 5.48 24.66 0.33
N LYS A 433 4.74 25.73 -0.02
CA LYS A 433 3.39 25.64 -0.58
C LYS A 433 3.40 25.01 -1.99
N ILE A 434 4.40 25.37 -2.81
CA ILE A 434 4.60 24.77 -4.14
C ILE A 434 4.96 23.29 -4.01
N LEU A 435 5.97 22.95 -3.18
CA LEU A 435 6.43 21.58 -3.02
C LEU A 435 5.33 20.65 -2.51
N LEU A 436 4.55 21.12 -1.53
CA LEU A 436 3.46 20.37 -0.91
C LEU A 436 2.21 20.27 -1.77
N GLY A 437 2.15 21.05 -2.85
CA GLY A 437 1.01 21.08 -3.77
C GLY A 437 0.78 19.77 -4.51
N LYS A 438 -0.38 19.66 -5.14
CA LYS A 438 -0.84 18.48 -5.89
C LYS A 438 0.16 18.02 -6.95
N ASP A 439 0.81 18.97 -7.62
CA ASP A 439 1.67 18.70 -8.77
C ASP A 439 3.01 18.02 -8.40
N TYR A 440 3.37 18.05 -7.12
CA TYR A 440 4.61 17.47 -6.63
C TYR A 440 4.40 16.44 -5.51
N SER A 441 3.69 16.81 -4.45
CA SER A 441 3.54 15.96 -3.25
C SER A 441 2.36 14.99 -3.30
N SER A 442 1.50 15.00 -4.32
CA SER A 442 0.54 13.90 -4.52
C SER A 442 1.22 12.66 -5.09
N ALA A 443 0.56 11.49 -5.01
CA ALA A 443 1.07 10.26 -5.62
C ALA A 443 1.37 10.44 -7.11
N SER A 444 0.47 11.09 -7.86
CA SER A 444 0.67 11.37 -9.29
C SER A 444 1.73 12.44 -9.53
N GLY A 445 1.80 13.47 -8.70
CA GLY A 445 2.81 14.54 -8.80
C GLY A 445 4.22 14.00 -8.59
N TRP A 446 4.43 13.26 -7.50
CA TRP A 446 5.72 12.60 -7.24
C TRP A 446 6.11 11.63 -8.36
N GLN A 447 5.17 10.80 -8.86
CA GLN A 447 5.45 9.91 -9.98
C GLN A 447 5.90 10.68 -11.23
N GLY A 448 5.29 11.84 -11.52
CA GLY A 448 5.71 12.71 -12.60
C GLY A 448 7.15 13.22 -12.44
N ALA A 449 7.52 13.69 -11.24
CA ALA A 449 8.88 14.10 -10.92
C ALA A 449 9.87 12.94 -11.05
N LYS A 450 9.53 11.77 -10.53
CA LYS A 450 10.35 10.55 -10.64
C LYS A 450 10.54 10.09 -12.08
N GLN A 451 9.49 10.14 -12.88
CA GLN A 451 9.56 9.80 -14.30
C GLN A 451 10.51 10.76 -15.06
N TRP A 452 10.44 12.06 -14.78
CA TRP A 452 11.36 13.04 -15.35
C TRP A 452 12.83 12.73 -14.98
N LEU A 453 13.11 12.43 -13.71
CA LEU A 453 14.44 12.02 -13.23
C LEU A 453 14.94 10.77 -13.97
N THR A 454 14.06 9.78 -14.15
CA THR A 454 14.39 8.53 -14.88
C THR A 454 14.73 8.80 -16.34
N GLN A 455 13.92 9.63 -17.02
CA GLN A 455 14.18 10.02 -18.42
C GLN A 455 15.49 10.79 -18.59
N LYS A 456 15.93 11.52 -17.57
CA LYS A 456 17.21 12.25 -17.55
C LYS A 456 18.40 11.41 -17.08
N GLY A 457 18.18 10.15 -16.71
CA GLY A 457 19.24 9.27 -16.17
C GLY A 457 19.76 9.70 -14.79
N ILE A 458 19.00 10.48 -14.02
CA ILE A 458 19.41 11.06 -12.72
C ILE A 458 18.97 10.17 -11.54
N VAL A 459 18.46 8.97 -11.78
CA VAL A 459 17.95 8.09 -10.71
C VAL A 459 19.08 7.67 -9.80
N LYS A 460 19.05 8.15 -8.56
CA LYS A 460 19.88 7.66 -7.44
C LYS A 460 18.96 6.99 -6.43
N GLU A 461 19.36 5.82 -5.90
CA GLU A 461 18.61 5.22 -4.79
C GLU A 461 18.84 6.07 -3.52
N PRO A 462 17.76 6.46 -2.82
CA PRO A 462 17.92 7.14 -1.54
C PRO A 462 18.56 6.21 -0.52
N PRO A 463 19.29 6.75 0.48
CA PRO A 463 19.74 5.95 1.62
C PRO A 463 18.56 5.22 2.25
N ARG A 464 18.72 3.90 2.50
CA ARG A 464 17.62 3.06 3.00
C ARG A 464 17.30 3.45 4.45
N GLN A 465 16.13 4.04 4.66
CA GLN A 465 15.49 4.12 5.98
C GLN A 465 14.16 3.36 5.94
N GLY A 466 13.95 2.50 6.95
CA GLY A 466 12.70 1.77 7.12
C GLY A 466 11.59 2.73 7.59
N GLY A 467 10.61 2.94 6.73
CA GLY A 467 9.35 3.58 7.06
C GLY A 467 8.22 2.77 6.39
N GLY A 468 7.47 1.99 7.16
CA GLY A 468 6.30 1.27 6.70
C GLY A 468 5.04 2.02 7.12
N CYS A 469 4.06 2.13 6.22
CA CYS A 469 2.71 2.56 6.54
C CYS A 469 1.99 1.40 7.22
N GLY A 470 1.75 1.46 8.51
CA GLY A 470 0.88 0.51 9.20
C GLY A 470 1.11 0.46 10.71
N VAL A 471 0.05 0.45 11.46
CA VAL A 471 -0.08 0.02 12.85
C VAL A 471 -0.81 -1.30 12.92
#